data_ad1986e787fc3c107e05fe6a6bc9db89
#
_entry.id   ad1986e787fc3c107e05fe6a6bc9db89
#
_cell.length_a   1.000
_cell.length_b   1.000
_cell.length_c   1.000
_cell.angle_alpha   90.00
_cell.angle_beta   90.00
_cell.angle_gamma   90.00
#
_symmetry.space_group_name_H-M   'P 1'
#
loop_
_entity.id
_entity.type
_entity.pdbx_description
1 polymer ?
#
loop_
_entity_poly.entity_id
_entity_poly.type
_entity_poly.pdbx_seq_one_letter_code
_entity_poly.pdbx_strand_id
1 'polypeptide(L)'
;MKSFKYLFLFVSGLFFLLPGCRKAAELKDISAVPEWSKHAIWYQVFVERFRNGDPENDPAPEDMEGAYPGSLPSGWAVTPWGHDWYAREPWLDSVRANGFYSRIQARRYGGDLKGVLDKLGDLQDLGITASYFNPLNDSPSLHKYDARNYTHIDRNLGPDPAGDAAIMEMEIHDKPGTWNWT
;
A
#
# COMPACT_ATOMS: atom_id res chain seq x y z
N MET A 1 53.01 17.14 -55.75
CA MET A 1 52.06 17.63 -54.76
C MET A 1 50.71 16.93 -54.77
N LYS A 2 50.63 15.62 -55.08
CA LYS A 2 49.34 14.88 -55.09
C LYS A 2 49.28 13.73 -54.10
N SER A 3 50.36 13.41 -53.35
CA SER A 3 50.37 12.25 -52.41
C SER A 3 49.96 12.60 -50.97
N PHE A 4 49.80 13.87 -50.59
CA PHE A 4 49.56 14.24 -49.19
C PHE A 4 48.06 14.30 -48.81
N LYS A 5 47.17 14.31 -49.80
CA LYS A 5 45.72 14.37 -49.54
C LYS A 5 45.07 13.04 -49.14
N TYR A 6 45.71 11.91 -49.53
CA TYR A 6 45.12 10.60 -49.22
C TYR A 6 45.57 10.03 -47.90
N LEU A 7 46.64 10.56 -47.33
CA LEU A 7 47.12 10.13 -46.01
C LEU A 7 46.22 10.65 -44.88
N PHE A 8 45.62 11.80 -45.05
CA PHE A 8 44.74 12.42 -44.04
C PHE A 8 43.36 11.74 -43.96
N LEU A 9 42.89 11.12 -45.06
CA LEU A 9 41.61 10.41 -45.10
C LEU A 9 41.71 9.01 -44.46
N PHE A 10 42.89 8.39 -44.44
CA PHE A 10 43.12 7.06 -43.87
C PHE A 10 43.24 7.12 -42.33
N VAL A 11 43.76 8.20 -41.78
CA VAL A 11 43.91 8.37 -40.32
C VAL A 11 42.54 8.75 -39.67
N SER A 12 41.67 9.45 -40.41
CA SER A 12 40.35 9.79 -39.94
C SER A 12 39.38 8.60 -39.86
N GLY A 13 39.57 7.58 -40.72
CA GLY A 13 38.72 6.39 -40.76
C GLY A 13 39.02 5.35 -39.66
N LEU A 14 40.22 5.40 -39.08
CA LEU A 14 40.65 4.40 -38.10
C LEU A 14 40.18 4.75 -36.65
N PHE A 15 39.74 5.98 -36.42
CA PHE A 15 39.26 6.42 -35.08
C PHE A 15 37.83 5.98 -34.75
N PHE A 16 37.07 5.50 -35.76
CA PHE A 16 35.67 5.09 -35.56
C PHE A 16 35.50 3.58 -35.30
N LEU A 17 36.57 2.82 -35.26
CA LEU A 17 36.51 1.34 -35.04
C LEU A 17 37.02 0.90 -33.67
N LEU A 18 37.11 1.79 -32.68
CA LEU A 18 37.26 1.32 -31.30
C LEU A 18 35.88 0.86 -30.82
N PRO A 19 35.64 -0.44 -30.70
CA PRO A 19 34.47 -0.92 -30.01
C PRO A 19 34.61 -0.41 -28.57
N GLY A 20 33.79 0.55 -28.19
CA GLY A 20 33.65 0.91 -26.80
C GLY A 20 33.26 -0.38 -26.06
N CYS A 21 34.22 -1.01 -25.39
CA CYS A 21 33.94 -2.03 -24.41
C CYS A 21 33.02 -1.40 -23.35
N ARG A 22 31.71 -1.34 -23.62
CA ARG A 22 30.75 -1.26 -22.53
C ARG A 22 31.00 -2.53 -21.73
N LYS A 23 31.57 -2.39 -20.53
CA LYS A 23 31.47 -3.44 -19.51
C LYS A 23 30.02 -3.88 -19.54
N ALA A 24 29.78 -5.11 -20.00
CA ALA A 24 28.46 -5.72 -19.79
C ALA A 24 28.16 -5.55 -18.31
N ALA A 25 27.06 -4.87 -17.98
CA ALA A 25 26.62 -4.81 -16.60
C ALA A 25 26.50 -6.26 -16.15
N GLU A 26 27.29 -6.63 -15.16
CA GLU A 26 27.23 -7.95 -14.56
C GLU A 26 25.78 -8.16 -14.13
N LEU A 27 25.07 -9.04 -14.82
CA LEU A 27 23.68 -9.36 -14.49
C LEU A 27 23.71 -9.94 -13.08
N LYS A 28 23.30 -9.13 -12.12
CA LYS A 28 23.14 -9.60 -10.75
C LYS A 28 22.22 -10.82 -10.80
N ASP A 29 22.68 -11.93 -10.24
CA ASP A 29 21.84 -13.13 -10.14
C ASP A 29 20.62 -12.81 -9.28
N ILE A 30 19.49 -12.54 -9.95
CA ILE A 30 18.23 -12.23 -9.31
C ILE A 30 17.49 -13.49 -8.80
N SER A 31 18.01 -14.68 -9.13
CA SER A 31 17.46 -15.96 -8.65
C SER A 31 17.92 -16.29 -7.22
N ALA A 32 19.00 -15.67 -6.76
CA ALA A 32 19.51 -15.88 -5.41
C ALA A 32 18.62 -15.18 -4.38
N VAL A 33 18.09 -15.95 -3.44
CA VAL A 33 17.35 -15.40 -2.30
C VAL A 33 18.28 -14.49 -1.47
N PRO A 34 17.90 -13.24 -1.19
CA PRO A 34 18.71 -12.35 -0.39
C PRO A 34 19.04 -12.97 0.99
N GLU A 35 20.29 -12.84 1.44
CA GLU A 35 20.76 -13.51 2.68
C GLU A 35 19.93 -13.08 3.90
N TRP A 36 19.59 -11.78 4.02
CA TRP A 36 18.79 -11.28 5.12
C TRP A 36 17.42 -11.97 5.25
N SER A 37 16.80 -12.35 4.12
CA SER A 37 15.45 -12.96 4.13
C SER A 37 15.44 -14.40 4.62
N LYS A 38 16.60 -15.09 4.63
CA LYS A 38 16.72 -16.47 5.12
C LYS A 38 16.59 -16.57 6.64
N HIS A 39 16.87 -15.47 7.34
CA HIS A 39 16.85 -15.39 8.80
C HIS A 39 15.74 -14.48 9.32
N ALA A 40 14.91 -13.94 8.42
CA ALA A 40 13.83 -13.04 8.81
C ALA A 40 12.72 -13.81 9.55
N ILE A 41 12.29 -13.24 10.66
CA ILE A 41 11.07 -13.64 11.37
C ILE A 41 9.97 -12.67 10.95
N TRP A 42 9.02 -13.17 10.19
CA TRP A 42 7.99 -12.37 9.57
C TRP A 42 6.75 -12.25 10.45
N TYR A 43 6.18 -11.05 10.48
CA TYR A 43 4.86 -10.81 11.06
C TYR A 43 3.98 -10.12 10.01
N GLN A 44 2.83 -10.73 9.71
CA GLN A 44 1.86 -10.12 8.81
C GLN A 44 0.92 -9.22 9.59
N VAL A 45 0.83 -7.95 9.17
CA VAL A 45 -0.02 -6.93 9.78
C VAL A 45 -1.24 -6.68 8.92
N PHE A 46 -2.42 -6.93 9.47
CA PHE A 46 -3.68 -6.45 8.92
C PHE A 46 -4.02 -5.13 9.64
N VAL A 47 -3.62 -4.00 9.06
CA VAL A 47 -3.58 -2.70 9.74
C VAL A 47 -4.94 -2.34 10.34
N GLU A 48 -6.01 -2.43 9.57
CA GLU A 48 -7.38 -2.11 10.01
C GLU A 48 -7.80 -2.87 11.29
N ARG A 49 -7.23 -4.07 11.52
CA ARG A 49 -7.52 -4.94 12.66
C ARG A 49 -6.45 -4.95 13.73
N PHE A 50 -5.35 -4.24 13.54
CA PHE A 50 -4.17 -4.36 14.40
C PHE A 50 -4.25 -3.45 15.64
N ARG A 51 -4.36 -2.15 15.43
CA ARG A 51 -4.43 -1.16 16.51
C ARG A 51 -4.96 0.16 15.97
N ASN A 52 -5.99 0.72 16.59
CA ASN A 52 -6.38 2.11 16.41
C ASN A 52 -5.44 2.99 17.23
N GLY A 53 -4.64 3.80 16.57
CA GLY A 53 -3.66 4.72 17.16
C GLY A 53 -4.16 6.17 17.13
N ASP A 54 -5.07 6.47 16.22
CA ASP A 54 -5.64 7.81 16.02
C ASP A 54 -7.14 7.72 15.69
N PRO A 55 -8.04 7.85 16.67
CA PRO A 55 -9.47 7.80 16.41
C PRO A 55 -10.00 8.94 15.53
N GLU A 56 -9.21 9.98 15.25
CA GLU A 56 -9.62 11.08 14.37
C GLU A 56 -9.61 10.68 12.89
N ASN A 57 -8.90 9.60 12.54
CA ASN A 57 -8.90 9.03 11.19
C ASN A 57 -9.84 7.84 11.02
N ASP A 58 -10.64 7.51 12.02
CA ASP A 58 -11.59 6.40 11.95
C ASP A 58 -12.49 6.51 10.71
N PRO A 59 -12.76 5.39 10.02
CA PRO A 59 -13.59 5.41 8.81
C PRO A 59 -15.02 5.81 9.10
N ALA A 60 -15.56 6.65 8.22
CA ALA A 60 -16.98 6.99 8.17
C ALA A 60 -17.74 6.07 7.20
N PRO A 61 -19.07 6.01 7.23
CA PRO A 61 -19.86 5.21 6.29
C PRO A 61 -19.57 5.50 4.81
N GLU A 62 -19.25 6.74 4.49
CA GLU A 62 -18.94 7.22 3.13
C GLU A 62 -17.64 6.61 2.60
N ASP A 63 -16.66 6.36 3.45
CA ASP A 63 -15.37 5.76 3.06
C ASP A 63 -15.54 4.31 2.58
N MET A 64 -16.61 3.66 3.02
CA MET A 64 -16.92 2.26 2.68
C MET A 64 -17.90 2.12 1.51
N GLU A 65 -18.20 3.19 0.80
CA GLU A 65 -19.08 3.11 -0.38
C GLU A 65 -18.49 2.15 -1.43
N GLY A 66 -19.30 1.20 -1.87
CA GLY A 66 -18.89 0.13 -2.79
C GLY A 66 -18.36 -1.13 -2.13
N ALA A 67 -18.08 -1.13 -0.80
CA ALA A 67 -17.67 -2.34 -0.10
C ALA A 67 -18.84 -3.32 0.09
N TYR A 68 -18.51 -4.63 0.15
CA TYR A 68 -19.46 -5.62 0.63
C TYR A 68 -19.64 -5.48 2.17
N PRO A 69 -20.84 -5.59 2.71
CA PRO A 69 -22.12 -6.04 2.11
C PRO A 69 -23.00 -4.93 1.50
N GLY A 70 -22.45 -3.82 1.07
CA GLY A 70 -23.18 -2.71 0.48
C GLY A 70 -23.48 -1.61 1.50
N SER A 71 -24.70 -1.04 1.46
CA SER A 71 -25.05 0.08 2.35
C SER A 71 -24.99 -0.29 3.83
N LEU A 72 -24.39 0.60 4.62
CA LEU A 72 -24.35 0.46 6.06
C LEU A 72 -25.68 0.86 6.70
N PRO A 73 -26.05 0.22 7.82
CA PRO A 73 -27.27 0.56 8.55
C PRO A 73 -27.12 1.87 9.33
N SER A 74 -28.25 2.52 9.60
CA SER A 74 -28.28 3.64 10.52
C SER A 74 -27.75 3.22 11.90
N GLY A 75 -26.94 4.09 12.50
CA GLY A 75 -26.32 3.82 13.80
C GLY A 75 -25.05 2.95 13.72
N TRP A 76 -24.55 2.68 12.51
CA TRP A 76 -23.22 2.07 12.34
C TRP A 76 -22.15 2.94 12.99
N ALA A 77 -21.19 2.29 13.63
CA ALA A 77 -20.03 2.93 14.24
C ALA A 77 -18.85 1.96 14.21
N VAL A 78 -17.64 2.50 14.30
CA VAL A 78 -16.41 1.72 14.45
C VAL A 78 -16.54 0.81 15.67
N THR A 79 -16.20 -0.46 15.49
CA THR A 79 -16.24 -1.46 16.55
C THR A 79 -14.98 -1.31 17.43
N PRO A 80 -15.11 -1.12 18.74
CA PRO A 80 -13.95 -1.06 19.61
C PRO A 80 -13.07 -2.31 19.50
N TRP A 81 -11.75 -2.13 19.48
CA TRP A 81 -10.81 -3.23 19.28
C TRP A 81 -10.94 -4.36 20.30
N GLY A 82 -11.29 -4.05 21.55
CA GLY A 82 -11.54 -5.02 22.61
C GLY A 82 -12.94 -5.66 22.60
N HIS A 83 -13.74 -5.41 21.56
CA HIS A 83 -15.08 -6.00 21.43
C HIS A 83 -15.00 -7.50 21.29
N ASP A 84 -15.91 -8.23 21.98
CA ASP A 84 -16.03 -9.68 21.79
C ASP A 84 -16.37 -9.99 20.32
N TRP A 85 -15.56 -10.81 19.70
CA TRP A 85 -15.72 -11.17 18.29
C TRP A 85 -17.11 -11.71 17.94
N TYR A 86 -17.73 -12.46 18.83
CA TYR A 86 -19.05 -13.07 18.61
C TYR A 86 -20.20 -12.22 19.13
N ALA A 87 -19.94 -11.19 19.92
CA ALA A 87 -20.96 -10.26 20.34
C ALA A 87 -21.50 -9.46 19.15
N ARG A 88 -22.77 -9.05 19.23
CA ARG A 88 -23.43 -8.34 18.15
C ARG A 88 -23.54 -6.87 18.52
N GLU A 89 -23.08 -6.00 17.64
CA GLU A 89 -23.35 -4.59 17.71
C GLU A 89 -24.86 -4.33 17.50
N PRO A 90 -25.42 -3.25 18.06
CA PRO A 90 -26.84 -2.94 17.91
C PRO A 90 -27.30 -2.80 16.45
N TRP A 91 -26.39 -2.39 15.57
CA TRP A 91 -26.67 -2.19 14.13
C TRP A 91 -26.45 -3.46 13.28
N LEU A 92 -25.77 -4.49 13.81
CA LEU A 92 -25.31 -5.62 12.99
C LEU A 92 -26.45 -6.40 12.31
N ASP A 93 -27.57 -6.56 13.01
CA ASP A 93 -28.72 -7.32 12.47
C ASP A 93 -29.45 -6.55 11.36
N SER A 94 -29.22 -5.25 11.23
CA SER A 94 -29.76 -4.42 10.14
C SER A 94 -28.92 -4.49 8.87
N VAL A 95 -27.73 -5.10 8.90
CA VAL A 95 -26.88 -5.30 7.71
C VAL A 95 -27.57 -6.27 6.77
N ARG A 96 -27.74 -5.87 5.49
CA ARG A 96 -28.37 -6.68 4.45
C ARG A 96 -27.42 -7.75 3.92
N ALA A 97 -27.14 -8.75 4.74
CA ALA A 97 -26.31 -9.88 4.39
C ALA A 97 -26.78 -11.15 5.12
N ASN A 98 -26.49 -12.31 4.57
CA ASN A 98 -26.94 -13.59 5.11
C ASN A 98 -25.95 -14.14 6.15
N GLY A 99 -26.41 -14.25 7.38
CA GLY A 99 -25.66 -14.86 8.47
C GLY A 99 -24.61 -13.93 9.10
N PHE A 100 -24.15 -14.33 10.27
CA PHE A 100 -23.21 -13.55 11.10
C PHE A 100 -21.93 -13.18 10.37
N TYR A 101 -21.24 -14.15 9.75
CA TYR A 101 -19.95 -13.93 9.11
C TYR A 101 -20.01 -12.97 7.90
N SER A 102 -21.15 -12.94 7.20
CA SER A 102 -21.35 -11.98 6.12
C SER A 102 -21.62 -10.57 6.65
N ARG A 103 -22.35 -10.46 7.75
CA ARG A 103 -22.69 -9.17 8.35
C ARG A 103 -21.49 -8.49 9.00
N ILE A 104 -20.60 -9.25 9.67
CA ILE A 104 -19.39 -8.68 10.29
C ILE A 104 -18.38 -8.14 9.29
N GLN A 105 -18.55 -8.36 7.97
CA GLN A 105 -17.76 -7.67 6.96
C GLN A 105 -18.02 -6.15 6.96
N ALA A 106 -19.13 -5.70 7.53
CA ALA A 106 -19.41 -4.29 7.76
C ALA A 106 -18.63 -3.68 8.94
N ARG A 107 -17.97 -4.49 9.77
CA ARG A 107 -17.17 -3.98 10.89
C ARG A 107 -15.92 -3.26 10.39
N ARG A 108 -15.57 -2.20 11.09
CA ARG A 108 -14.26 -1.56 11.06
C ARG A 108 -13.79 -1.39 12.49
N TYR A 109 -12.49 -1.60 12.71
CA TYR A 109 -11.86 -1.44 14.02
C TYR A 109 -11.01 -0.18 14.11
N GLY A 110 -10.87 0.56 13.00
CA GLY A 110 -10.12 1.80 12.96
C GLY A 110 -8.61 1.63 13.12
N GLY A 111 -8.08 0.44 12.84
CA GLY A 111 -6.62 0.26 12.87
C GLY A 111 -5.94 1.08 11.80
N ASP A 112 -4.81 1.73 12.16
CA ASP A 112 -4.09 2.69 11.34
C ASP A 112 -2.56 2.54 11.44
N LEU A 113 -1.80 3.31 10.66
CA LEU A 113 -0.34 3.27 10.68
C LEU A 113 0.25 3.86 11.97
N LYS A 114 -0.46 4.78 12.63
CA LYS A 114 -0.07 5.28 13.95
C LYS A 114 -0.13 4.17 14.99
N GLY A 115 -1.18 3.35 14.95
CA GLY A 115 -1.30 2.18 15.81
C GLY A 115 -0.21 1.14 15.56
N VAL A 116 0.19 0.95 14.30
CA VAL A 116 1.35 0.10 13.98
C VAL A 116 2.62 0.69 14.58
N LEU A 117 2.85 1.99 14.40
CA LEU A 117 4.02 2.69 14.95
C LEU A 117 4.10 2.54 16.47
N ASP A 118 2.98 2.70 17.17
CA ASP A 118 2.87 2.56 18.62
C ASP A 118 3.24 1.14 19.11
N LYS A 119 3.14 0.14 18.23
CA LYS A 119 3.38 -1.27 18.54
C LYS A 119 4.67 -1.85 17.97
N LEU A 120 5.50 -1.04 17.33
CA LEU A 120 6.80 -1.54 16.81
C LEU A 120 7.71 -2.09 17.91
N GLY A 121 7.70 -1.47 19.10
CA GLY A 121 8.46 -1.98 20.24
C GLY A 121 8.01 -3.38 20.67
N ASP A 122 6.69 -3.59 20.77
CA ASP A 122 6.12 -4.90 21.12
C ASP A 122 6.50 -5.98 20.09
N LEU A 123 6.49 -5.62 18.79
CA LEU A 123 6.91 -6.52 17.72
C LEU A 123 8.42 -6.84 17.80
N GLN A 124 9.25 -5.85 18.12
CA GLN A 124 10.68 -6.04 18.32
C GLN A 124 10.95 -6.96 19.51
N ASP A 125 10.29 -6.75 20.64
CA ASP A 125 10.43 -7.58 21.85
C ASP A 125 9.99 -9.02 21.58
N LEU A 126 9.02 -9.22 20.65
CA LEU A 126 8.61 -10.55 20.19
C LEU A 126 9.64 -11.21 19.26
N GLY A 127 10.69 -10.48 18.86
CA GLY A 127 11.75 -10.97 17.97
C GLY A 127 11.44 -10.87 16.49
N ILE A 128 10.43 -10.09 16.10
CA ILE A 128 10.08 -9.85 14.69
C ILE A 128 11.15 -8.99 14.04
N THR A 129 11.64 -9.42 12.88
CA THR A 129 12.68 -8.71 12.11
C THR A 129 12.21 -8.19 10.76
N ALA A 130 11.03 -8.63 10.32
CA ALA A 130 10.41 -8.18 9.08
C ALA A 130 8.89 -8.13 9.22
N SER A 131 8.27 -7.07 8.74
CA SER A 131 6.80 -6.95 8.69
C SER A 131 6.31 -7.01 7.25
N TYR A 132 5.23 -7.74 7.03
CA TYR A 132 4.50 -7.78 5.79
C TYR A 132 3.11 -7.17 6.03
N PHE A 133 2.78 -6.15 5.29
CA PHE A 133 1.47 -5.52 5.39
C PHE A 133 0.48 -6.15 4.39
N ASN A 134 -0.76 -6.37 4.82
CA ASN A 134 -1.87 -6.45 3.87
C ASN A 134 -1.90 -5.16 3.04
N PRO A 135 -2.58 -5.13 1.87
CA PRO A 135 -2.64 -3.92 1.06
C PRO A 135 -2.98 -2.68 1.89
N LEU A 136 -2.32 -1.56 1.58
CA LEU A 136 -2.50 -0.28 2.26
C LEU A 136 -3.17 0.77 1.37
N ASN A 137 -3.41 0.44 0.09
CA ASN A 137 -3.95 1.36 -0.89
C ASN A 137 -5.39 1.78 -0.57
N ASP A 138 -5.78 2.98 -1.01
CA ASP A 138 -7.14 3.49 -0.87
C ASP A 138 -8.16 2.49 -1.42
N SER A 139 -9.08 2.05 -0.56
CA SER A 139 -10.01 0.97 -0.85
C SER A 139 -11.22 1.01 0.08
N PRO A 140 -12.42 0.71 -0.42
CA PRO A 140 -13.63 0.71 0.39
C PRO A 140 -13.70 -0.46 1.37
N SER A 141 -13.05 -1.59 1.06
CA SER A 141 -13.12 -2.77 1.91
C SER A 141 -12.16 -2.73 3.09
N LEU A 142 -12.48 -3.50 4.11
CA LEU A 142 -11.61 -3.66 5.29
C LEU A 142 -10.24 -4.28 4.96
N HIS A 143 -10.17 -5.13 3.93
CA HIS A 143 -8.96 -5.88 3.57
C HIS A 143 -8.08 -5.18 2.53
N LYS A 144 -8.54 -4.11 1.91
CA LYS A 144 -7.84 -3.24 0.96
C LYS A 144 -7.35 -3.92 -0.34
N TYR A 145 -7.85 -5.15 -0.66
CA TYR A 145 -7.51 -5.84 -1.92
C TYR A 145 -8.27 -5.33 -3.15
N ASP A 146 -9.30 -4.51 -2.96
CA ASP A 146 -10.13 -3.89 -3.98
C ASP A 146 -9.83 -2.39 -4.10
N ALA A 147 -8.56 -2.06 -4.31
CA ALA A 147 -8.07 -0.69 -4.35
C ALA A 147 -8.83 0.16 -5.40
N ARG A 148 -9.29 1.34 -4.97
CA ARG A 148 -9.79 2.40 -5.84
C ARG A 148 -8.65 3.19 -6.47
N ASN A 149 -7.55 3.34 -5.71
CA ASN A 149 -6.36 4.05 -6.14
C ASN A 149 -5.11 3.32 -5.65
N TYR A 150 -4.14 3.08 -6.55
CA TYR A 150 -2.88 2.42 -6.24
C TYR A 150 -1.73 3.39 -5.95
N THR A 151 -1.94 4.69 -6.11
CA THR A 151 -0.91 5.71 -5.87
C THR A 151 -1.01 6.33 -4.48
N HIS A 152 -2.08 6.03 -3.74
CA HIS A 152 -2.32 6.54 -2.40
C HIS A 152 -2.46 5.43 -1.37
N ILE A 153 -1.97 5.69 -0.17
CA ILE A 153 -2.36 4.95 1.03
C ILE A 153 -3.81 5.31 1.35
N ASP A 154 -4.54 4.35 1.91
CA ASP A 154 -5.93 4.57 2.32
C ASP A 154 -6.00 5.71 3.35
N ARG A 155 -6.91 6.64 3.11
CA ARG A 155 -7.06 7.86 3.91
C ARG A 155 -7.28 7.58 5.41
N ASN A 156 -7.96 6.50 5.74
CA ASN A 156 -8.20 6.11 7.12
C ASN A 156 -7.01 5.42 7.80
N LEU A 157 -5.90 5.21 7.08
CA LEU A 157 -4.65 4.69 7.63
C LEU A 157 -3.64 5.80 7.93
N GLY A 158 -3.83 7.00 7.36
CA GLY A 158 -2.98 8.17 7.51
C GLY A 158 -3.53 9.21 8.51
N PRO A 159 -2.77 10.29 8.77
CA PRO A 159 -3.12 11.28 9.78
C PRO A 159 -4.10 12.37 9.30
N ASP A 160 -4.37 12.48 8.00
CA ASP A 160 -5.22 13.54 7.42
C ASP A 160 -6.16 13.00 6.34
N PRO A 161 -7.22 12.28 6.72
CA PRO A 161 -8.18 11.70 5.76
C PRO A 161 -8.79 12.71 4.80
N ALA A 162 -9.09 13.91 5.28
CA ALA A 162 -9.73 14.95 4.48
C ALA A 162 -8.74 15.56 3.47
N GLY A 163 -7.49 15.78 3.87
CA GLY A 163 -6.44 16.27 2.98
C GLY A 163 -6.10 15.25 1.89
N ASP A 164 -5.97 13.99 2.25
CA ASP A 164 -5.71 12.91 1.29
C ASP A 164 -6.86 12.76 0.29
N ALA A 165 -8.12 12.83 0.76
CA ALA A 165 -9.29 12.82 -0.12
C ALA A 165 -9.26 14.00 -1.11
N ALA A 166 -8.95 15.21 -0.64
CA ALA A 166 -8.87 16.40 -1.49
C ALA A 166 -7.75 16.29 -2.53
N ILE A 167 -6.61 15.68 -2.20
CA ILE A 167 -5.53 15.42 -3.15
C ILE A 167 -6.01 14.46 -4.25
N MET A 168 -6.64 13.35 -3.88
CA MET A 168 -7.15 12.37 -4.84
C MET A 168 -8.22 12.95 -5.77
N GLU A 169 -9.08 13.84 -5.28
CA GLU A 169 -10.10 14.50 -6.10
C GLU A 169 -9.51 15.43 -7.19
N MET A 170 -8.30 15.95 -6.99
CA MET A 170 -7.62 16.79 -7.98
C MET A 170 -6.93 15.99 -9.07
N GLU A 171 -6.77 14.71 -8.92
CA GLU A 171 -6.11 13.85 -9.88
C GLU A 171 -7.02 13.49 -11.06
N ILE A 172 -6.42 13.42 -12.24
CA ILE A 172 -7.12 13.00 -13.45
C ILE A 172 -6.64 11.59 -13.79
N HIS A 173 -7.52 10.61 -13.70
CA HIS A 173 -7.20 9.19 -13.87
C HIS A 173 -6.33 8.88 -15.10
N ASP A 174 -6.63 9.47 -16.25
CA ASP A 174 -5.91 9.23 -17.51
C ASP A 174 -4.69 10.14 -17.72
N LYS A 175 -4.30 10.90 -16.69
CA LYS A 175 -3.18 11.85 -16.76
C LYS A 175 -2.20 11.64 -15.62
N PRO A 176 -1.26 10.69 -15.73
CA PRO A 176 -0.31 10.36 -14.66
C PRO A 176 0.50 11.55 -14.13
N GLY A 177 0.69 12.61 -14.93
CA GLY A 177 1.37 13.83 -14.49
C GLY A 177 0.59 14.67 -13.48
N THR A 178 -0.67 14.31 -13.20
CA THR A 178 -1.49 14.96 -12.15
C THR A 178 -1.50 14.18 -10.84
N TRP A 179 -0.93 12.98 -10.83
CA TRP A 179 -0.95 12.12 -9.64
C TRP A 179 0.06 12.59 -8.61
N ASN A 180 -0.35 12.59 -7.36
CA ASN A 180 0.50 12.80 -6.20
C ASN A 180 0.58 11.47 -5.44
N TRP A 181 1.78 11.11 -5.02
CA TRP A 181 1.98 9.89 -4.24
C TRP A 181 1.93 10.24 -2.75
N THR A 182 1.08 9.58 -2.00
CA THR A 182 0.94 9.73 -0.54
C THR A 182 1.06 8.39 0.15
#